data_9ff0e7506f6855de77bd61c441b1af3e
#
_entry.id   9ff0e7506f6855de77bd61c441b1af3e
#
_cell.length_a   1.000
_cell.length_b   1.000
_cell.length_c   1.000
_cell.angle_alpha   90.00
_cell.angle_beta   90.00
_cell.angle_gamma   90.00
#
_symmetry.space_group_name_H-M   'P 1'
#
loop_
_entity.id
_entity.type
_entity.pdbx_description
1 polymer ?
#
loop_
_entity_poly.entity_id
_entity_poly.type
_entity_poly.pdbx_seq_one_letter_code
_entity_poly.pdbx_strand_id
1 'polypeptide(L)'
;MRSLVNGAIESDVFELTKAVVRRDVRAAAPLLEHLLAEGNVPQQLLALLLWQFRVLLFASRDPKMAEAERMAKAIRSSSGAIMRYTQFARGLAQSDIARAYESLYACDISIKTGRADSEEAALLLCVMDLCGVPGADYRDFLLREAPRR
;
A
#
# COMPACT_ATOMS: atom_id res chain seq x y z
N MET A 1 -10.56 -8.84 -18.93
CA MET A 1 -9.19 -9.33 -18.83
C MET A 1 -8.36 -8.68 -17.72
N ARG A 2 -8.59 -7.42 -17.46
CA ARG A 2 -7.92 -6.73 -16.35
C ARG A 2 -8.28 -7.29 -14.97
N SER A 3 -9.45 -7.93 -14.83
CA SER A 3 -9.97 -8.36 -13.52
C SER A 3 -9.25 -9.56 -12.92
N LEU A 4 -8.77 -10.53 -13.71
CA LEU A 4 -8.09 -11.71 -13.17
C LEU A 4 -6.65 -11.42 -12.74
N VAL A 5 -5.89 -10.72 -13.59
CA VAL A 5 -4.51 -10.32 -13.27
C VAL A 5 -4.51 -9.27 -12.16
N ASN A 6 -5.43 -8.30 -12.23
CA ASN A 6 -5.57 -7.26 -11.22
C ASN A 6 -6.05 -7.82 -9.87
N GLY A 7 -6.85 -8.88 -9.86
CA GLY A 7 -7.31 -9.54 -8.65
C GLY A 7 -6.18 -10.15 -7.83
N ALA A 8 -5.26 -10.86 -8.50
CA ALA A 8 -4.09 -11.45 -7.83
C ALA A 8 -3.15 -10.38 -7.27
N ILE A 9 -2.83 -9.35 -8.07
CA ILE A 9 -1.98 -8.24 -7.64
C ILE A 9 -2.66 -7.47 -6.51
N GLU A 10 -3.95 -7.20 -6.62
CA GLU A 10 -4.70 -6.49 -5.57
C GLU A 10 -4.62 -7.23 -4.24
N SER A 11 -4.76 -8.56 -4.26
CA SER A 11 -4.66 -9.40 -3.07
C SER A 11 -3.26 -9.32 -2.45
N ASP A 12 -2.21 -9.40 -3.26
CA ASP A 12 -0.83 -9.32 -2.81
C ASP A 12 -0.52 -7.93 -2.24
N VAL A 13 -0.99 -6.87 -2.89
CA VAL A 13 -0.83 -5.50 -2.41
C VAL A 13 -1.65 -5.29 -1.14
N PHE A 14 -2.79 -5.96 -0.99
CA PHE A 14 -3.56 -5.90 0.26
C PHE A 14 -2.78 -6.48 1.44
N GLU A 15 -2.04 -7.57 1.24
CA GLU A 15 -1.15 -8.11 2.27
C GLU A 15 -0.07 -7.09 2.66
N LEU A 16 0.49 -6.38 1.67
CA LEU A 16 1.44 -5.29 1.92
C LEU A 16 0.78 -4.15 2.70
N THR A 17 -0.42 -3.75 2.31
CA THR A 17 -1.20 -2.71 2.99
C THR A 17 -1.41 -3.07 4.47
N LYS A 18 -1.79 -4.31 4.76
CA LYS A 18 -1.97 -4.78 6.13
C LYS A 18 -0.68 -4.72 6.93
N ALA A 19 0.43 -5.13 6.33
CA ALA A 19 1.74 -5.07 6.97
C ALA A 19 2.15 -3.63 7.28
N VAL A 20 1.91 -2.70 6.37
CA VAL A 20 2.19 -1.28 6.56
C VAL A 20 1.37 -0.70 7.72
N VAL A 21 0.07 -1.00 7.75
CA VAL A 21 -0.82 -0.53 8.82
C VAL A 21 -0.39 -1.06 10.18
N ARG A 22 0.07 -2.32 10.22
CA ARG A 22 0.58 -2.96 11.45
C ARG A 22 1.99 -2.54 11.80
N ARG A 23 2.64 -1.73 10.95
CA ARG A 23 4.05 -1.33 11.08
C ARG A 23 4.97 -2.55 11.15
N ASP A 24 4.64 -3.58 10.42
CA ASP A 24 5.38 -4.83 10.36
C ASP A 24 6.37 -4.79 9.19
N VAL A 25 7.55 -4.23 9.44
CA VAL A 25 8.58 -4.08 8.42
C VAL A 25 9.08 -5.43 7.93
N ARG A 26 9.14 -6.43 8.80
CA ARG A 26 9.63 -7.77 8.45
C ARG A 26 8.70 -8.48 7.46
N ALA A 27 7.42 -8.17 7.49
CA ALA A 27 6.47 -8.64 6.49
C ALA A 27 6.42 -7.73 5.27
N ALA A 28 6.43 -6.41 5.46
CA ALA A 28 6.27 -5.43 4.39
C ALA A 28 7.42 -5.43 3.39
N ALA A 29 8.67 -5.45 3.88
CA ALA A 29 9.84 -5.36 3.02
C ALA A 29 9.95 -6.52 2.02
N PRO A 30 9.88 -7.80 2.45
CA PRO A 30 9.93 -8.91 1.51
C PRO A 30 8.76 -8.94 0.54
N LEU A 31 7.55 -8.56 0.97
CA LEU A 31 6.38 -8.48 0.10
C LEU A 31 6.60 -7.48 -1.04
N LEU A 32 7.09 -6.29 -0.70
CA LEU A 32 7.36 -5.26 -1.70
C LEU A 32 8.48 -5.68 -2.65
N GLU A 33 9.58 -6.21 -2.10
CA GLU A 33 10.70 -6.70 -2.91
C GLU A 33 10.26 -7.78 -3.88
N HIS A 34 9.42 -8.71 -3.40
CA HIS A 34 8.88 -9.78 -4.24
C HIS A 34 8.02 -9.22 -5.38
N LEU A 35 7.14 -8.27 -5.08
CA LEU A 35 6.30 -7.63 -6.09
C LEU A 35 7.13 -6.91 -7.16
N LEU A 36 8.19 -6.22 -6.74
CA LEU A 36 9.10 -5.54 -7.66
C LEU A 36 9.91 -6.55 -8.50
N ALA A 37 10.36 -7.64 -7.88
CA ALA A 37 11.13 -8.69 -8.57
C ALA A 37 10.28 -9.42 -9.62
N GLU A 38 8.96 -9.49 -9.43
CA GLU A 38 8.05 -10.07 -10.42
C GLU A 38 7.84 -9.16 -11.64
N GLY A 39 8.42 -7.97 -11.66
CA GLY A 39 8.34 -7.04 -12.77
C GLY A 39 7.21 -6.03 -12.67
N ASN A 40 6.55 -5.92 -11.53
CA ASN A 40 5.53 -4.90 -11.33
C ASN A 40 6.16 -3.51 -11.31
N VAL A 41 5.55 -2.59 -12.04
CA VAL A 41 6.03 -1.21 -12.14
C VAL A 41 5.75 -0.47 -10.82
N PRO A 42 6.75 0.24 -10.24
CA PRO A 42 6.56 0.94 -8.96
C PRO A 42 5.37 1.90 -8.94
N GLN A 43 5.13 2.64 -10.02
CA GLN A 43 3.98 3.55 -10.09
C GLN A 43 2.64 2.83 -10.04
N GLN A 44 2.55 1.63 -10.62
CA GLN A 44 1.33 0.81 -10.56
C GLN A 44 1.10 0.27 -9.16
N LEU A 45 2.14 -0.21 -8.49
CA LEU A 45 2.07 -0.67 -7.11
C LEU A 45 1.63 0.46 -6.18
N LEU A 46 2.20 1.64 -6.38
CA LEU A 46 1.87 2.83 -5.60
C LEU A 46 0.42 3.25 -5.83
N ALA A 47 -0.06 3.20 -7.07
CA ALA A 47 -1.46 3.49 -7.40
C ALA A 47 -2.42 2.54 -6.70
N LEU A 48 -2.09 1.24 -6.65
CA LEU A 48 -2.88 0.25 -5.92
C LEU A 48 -2.87 0.50 -4.41
N LEU A 49 -1.70 0.83 -3.85
CA LEU A 49 -1.60 1.18 -2.43
C LEU A 49 -2.46 2.39 -2.11
N LEU A 50 -2.37 3.45 -2.91
CA LEU A 50 -3.18 4.66 -2.74
C LEU A 50 -4.67 4.33 -2.79
N TRP A 51 -5.08 3.50 -3.75
CA TRP A 51 -6.47 3.09 -3.87
C TRP A 51 -6.93 2.31 -2.64
N GLN A 52 -6.13 1.36 -2.17
CA GLN A 52 -6.47 0.55 -1.00
C GLN A 52 -6.56 1.40 0.27
N PHE A 53 -5.63 2.33 0.48
CA PHE A 53 -5.70 3.23 1.63
C PHE A 53 -6.90 4.16 1.57
N ARG A 54 -7.31 4.59 0.36
CA ARG A 54 -8.54 5.36 0.16
C ARG A 54 -9.77 4.55 0.56
N VAL A 55 -9.82 3.28 0.16
CA VAL A 55 -10.91 2.36 0.54
C VAL A 55 -10.91 2.15 2.05
N LEU A 56 -9.72 1.99 2.67
CA LEU A 56 -9.62 1.87 4.12
C LEU A 56 -10.12 3.11 4.86
N LEU A 57 -9.83 4.31 4.36
CA LEU A 57 -10.35 5.55 4.93
C LEU A 57 -11.88 5.56 4.93
N PHE A 58 -12.48 5.16 3.82
CA PHE A 58 -13.92 5.02 3.73
C PHE A 58 -14.43 3.94 4.70
N ALA A 59 -13.81 2.78 4.69
CA ALA A 59 -14.20 1.64 5.52
C ALA A 59 -14.06 1.91 7.01
N SER A 60 -13.10 2.77 7.40
CA SER A 60 -12.89 3.14 8.81
C SER A 60 -14.05 3.89 9.43
N ARG A 61 -14.95 4.40 8.60
CA ARG A 61 -16.20 5.05 9.05
C ARG A 61 -17.30 4.05 9.39
N ASP A 62 -17.02 2.75 9.24
CA ASP A 62 -17.97 1.65 9.43
C ASP A 62 -19.27 1.88 8.61
N PRO A 63 -19.18 1.91 7.27
CA PRO A 63 -20.29 2.24 6.41
C PRO A 63 -21.41 1.20 6.49
N LYS A 64 -22.64 1.65 6.35
CA LYS A 64 -23.78 0.75 6.20
C LYS A 64 -23.72 0.04 4.84
N MET A 65 -24.43 -1.10 4.73
CA MET A 65 -24.40 -1.90 3.51
C MET A 65 -24.73 -1.10 2.23
N ALA A 66 -25.72 -0.20 2.31
CA ALA A 66 -26.08 0.62 1.17
C ALA A 66 -24.96 1.57 0.72
N GLU A 67 -24.22 2.11 1.68
CA GLU A 67 -23.05 2.96 1.40
C GLU A 67 -21.91 2.14 0.80
N ALA A 68 -21.67 0.94 1.33
CA ALA A 68 -20.66 0.02 0.83
C ALA A 68 -20.97 -0.39 -0.62
N GLU A 69 -22.24 -0.65 -0.93
CA GLU A 69 -22.67 -0.99 -2.28
C GLU A 69 -22.47 0.18 -3.26
N ARG A 70 -22.77 1.40 -2.84
CA ARG A 70 -22.54 2.60 -3.66
C ARG A 70 -21.04 2.81 -3.90
N MET A 71 -20.23 2.65 -2.88
CA MET A 71 -18.77 2.75 -2.99
C MET A 71 -18.22 1.68 -3.95
N ALA A 72 -18.69 0.45 -3.80
CA ALA A 72 -18.27 -0.66 -4.66
C ALA A 72 -18.55 -0.37 -6.14
N LYS A 73 -19.71 0.19 -6.46
CA LYS A 73 -20.05 0.60 -7.83
C LYS A 73 -19.14 1.72 -8.33
N ALA A 74 -18.88 2.72 -7.49
CA ALA A 74 -18.06 3.87 -7.84
C ALA A 74 -16.61 3.48 -8.16
N ILE A 75 -16.04 2.53 -7.42
CA ILE A 75 -14.66 2.09 -7.61
C ILE A 75 -14.55 0.79 -8.41
N ARG A 76 -15.65 0.30 -8.97
CA ARG A 76 -15.72 -0.94 -9.75
C ARG A 76 -15.19 -2.16 -8.98
N SER A 77 -15.53 -2.23 -7.70
CA SER A 77 -15.23 -3.36 -6.84
C SER A 77 -16.53 -4.02 -6.37
N SER A 78 -16.42 -5.09 -5.59
CA SER A 78 -17.59 -5.75 -5.01
C SER A 78 -17.89 -5.24 -3.62
N SER A 79 -19.14 -5.29 -3.19
CA SER A 79 -19.52 -4.97 -1.81
C SER A 79 -18.82 -5.92 -0.82
N GLY A 80 -18.60 -7.19 -1.22
CA GLY A 80 -17.85 -8.15 -0.42
C GLY A 80 -16.40 -7.74 -0.20
N ALA A 81 -15.74 -7.19 -1.21
CA ALA A 81 -14.39 -6.65 -1.08
C ALA A 81 -14.37 -5.46 -0.11
N ILE A 82 -15.31 -4.54 -0.24
CA ILE A 82 -15.43 -3.38 0.67
C ILE A 82 -15.65 -3.85 2.11
N MET A 83 -16.45 -4.88 2.32
CA MET A 83 -16.69 -5.42 3.65
C MET A 83 -15.44 -6.04 4.27
N ARG A 84 -14.57 -6.67 3.46
CA ARG A 84 -13.27 -7.17 3.95
C ARG A 84 -12.39 -6.02 4.43
N TYR A 85 -12.33 -4.92 3.70
CA TYR A 85 -11.60 -3.73 4.14
C TYR A 85 -12.22 -3.16 5.41
N THR A 86 -13.55 -3.14 5.51
CA THR A 86 -14.25 -2.68 6.71
C THR A 86 -13.87 -3.50 7.93
N GLN A 87 -13.85 -4.82 7.81
CA GLN A 87 -13.46 -5.69 8.91
C GLN A 87 -12.02 -5.44 9.34
N PHE A 88 -11.12 -5.26 8.38
CA PHE A 88 -9.72 -4.96 8.68
C PHE A 88 -9.57 -3.57 9.32
N ALA A 89 -10.35 -2.59 8.88
CA ALA A 89 -10.28 -1.21 9.36
C ALA A 89 -10.81 -1.06 10.79
N ARG A 90 -11.59 -2.02 11.28
CA ARG A 90 -12.08 -1.98 12.66
C ARG A 90 -10.91 -1.98 13.64
N GLY A 91 -10.93 -1.05 14.57
CA GLY A 91 -9.87 -0.88 15.55
C GLY A 91 -8.68 -0.05 15.09
N LEU A 92 -8.66 0.38 13.82
CA LEU A 92 -7.63 1.26 13.31
C LEU A 92 -8.05 2.72 13.48
N ALA A 93 -7.08 3.57 13.85
CA ALA A 93 -7.33 5.00 13.93
C ALA A 93 -7.38 5.59 12.53
N GLN A 94 -8.46 6.32 12.23
CA GLN A 94 -8.62 6.97 10.93
C GLN A 94 -7.47 7.92 10.62
N SER A 95 -6.93 8.62 11.63
CA SER A 95 -5.78 9.52 11.48
C SER A 95 -4.52 8.79 11.02
N ASP A 96 -4.30 7.55 11.46
CA ASP A 96 -3.15 6.75 11.04
C ASP A 96 -3.27 6.34 9.58
N ILE A 97 -4.47 5.97 9.14
CA ILE A 97 -4.73 5.63 7.74
C ILE A 97 -4.54 6.87 6.86
N ALA A 98 -5.05 8.03 7.29
CA ALA A 98 -4.91 9.28 6.56
C ALA A 98 -3.45 9.70 6.42
N ARG A 99 -2.67 9.56 7.49
CA ARG A 99 -1.24 9.87 7.48
C ARG A 99 -0.49 8.99 6.49
N ALA A 100 -0.77 7.70 6.48
CA ALA A 100 -0.17 6.77 5.52
C ALA A 100 -0.54 7.15 4.09
N TYR A 101 -1.78 7.49 3.84
CA TYR A 101 -2.24 7.94 2.53
C TYR A 101 -1.47 9.19 2.07
N GLU A 102 -1.33 10.18 2.94
CA GLU A 102 -0.59 11.41 2.64
C GLU A 102 0.88 11.14 2.29
N SER A 103 1.53 10.25 3.02
CA SER A 103 2.92 9.86 2.75
C SER A 103 3.06 9.15 1.40
N LEU A 104 2.15 8.25 1.08
CA LEU A 104 2.13 7.56 -0.22
C LEU A 104 1.84 8.54 -1.36
N TYR A 105 0.95 9.49 -1.15
CA TYR A 105 0.65 10.52 -2.13
C TYR A 105 1.85 11.42 -2.40
N ALA A 106 2.58 11.82 -1.35
CA ALA A 106 3.81 12.59 -1.49
C ALA A 106 4.88 11.80 -2.27
N CYS A 107 4.98 10.51 -2.04
CA CYS A 107 5.87 9.63 -2.79
C CYS A 107 5.49 9.60 -4.28
N ASP A 108 4.21 9.50 -4.58
CA ASP A 108 3.69 9.50 -5.95
C ASP A 108 4.06 10.81 -6.69
N ILE A 109 3.86 11.95 -6.03
CA ILE A 109 4.24 13.25 -6.59
C ILE A 109 5.75 13.32 -6.82
N SER A 110 6.55 12.85 -5.86
CA SER A 110 8.01 12.85 -5.98
C SER A 110 8.50 12.06 -7.19
N ILE A 111 7.89 10.90 -7.44
CA ILE A 111 8.20 10.07 -8.60
C ILE A 111 7.78 10.78 -9.90
N LYS A 112 6.56 11.29 -9.94
CA LYS A 112 6.00 11.94 -11.15
C LYS A 112 6.70 13.25 -11.53
N THR A 113 7.27 13.94 -10.54
CA THR A 113 7.98 15.20 -10.78
C THR A 113 9.48 15.01 -10.98
N GLY A 114 9.96 13.77 -11.02
CA GLY A 114 11.37 13.46 -11.27
C GLY A 114 12.31 13.79 -10.12
N ARG A 115 11.79 13.98 -8.92
CA ARG A 115 12.61 14.26 -7.73
C ARG A 115 13.28 13.01 -7.17
N ALA A 116 12.72 11.83 -7.48
CA ALA A 116 13.26 10.57 -7.02
C ALA A 116 14.30 10.06 -8.01
N ASP A 117 15.49 9.73 -7.54
CA ASP A 117 16.56 9.16 -8.37
C ASP A 117 16.20 7.76 -8.87
N SER A 118 15.46 6.99 -8.05
CA SER A 118 14.97 5.66 -8.38
C SER A 118 13.53 5.54 -7.86
N GLU A 119 12.62 5.14 -8.74
CA GLU A 119 11.21 4.92 -8.37
C GLU A 119 11.09 3.78 -7.37
N GLU A 120 11.85 2.70 -7.57
CA GLU A 120 11.86 1.55 -6.67
C GLU A 120 12.37 1.94 -5.29
N ALA A 121 13.49 2.66 -5.23
CA ALA A 121 14.05 3.12 -3.97
C ALA A 121 13.11 4.08 -3.25
N ALA A 122 12.46 4.98 -3.98
CA ALA A 122 11.50 5.92 -3.39
C ALA A 122 10.33 5.18 -2.75
N LEU A 123 9.78 4.18 -3.43
CA LEU A 123 8.68 3.38 -2.90
C LEU A 123 9.11 2.56 -1.69
N LEU A 124 10.27 1.91 -1.75
CA LEU A 124 10.82 1.14 -0.64
C LEU A 124 11.04 2.03 0.59
N LEU A 125 11.65 3.20 0.41
CA LEU A 125 11.88 4.15 1.52
C LEU A 125 10.57 4.63 2.14
N CYS A 126 9.57 4.91 1.31
CA CYS A 126 8.25 5.34 1.78
C CYS A 126 7.59 4.25 2.64
N VAL A 127 7.60 3.01 2.18
CA VAL A 127 7.01 1.88 2.90
C VAL A 127 7.75 1.64 4.22
N MET A 128 9.08 1.73 4.21
CA MET A 128 9.87 1.58 5.44
C MET A 128 9.56 2.69 6.45
N ASP A 129 9.49 3.92 5.98
CA ASP A 129 9.14 5.06 6.84
C ASP A 129 7.76 4.86 7.48
N LEU A 130 6.79 4.39 6.71
CA LEU A 130 5.46 4.08 7.22
C LEU A 130 5.47 2.96 8.25
N CYS A 131 6.41 2.03 8.16
CA CYS A 131 6.60 0.96 9.15
C CYS A 131 7.42 1.43 10.38
N GLY A 132 7.83 2.70 10.41
CA GLY A 132 8.55 3.26 11.53
C GLY A 132 10.07 3.04 11.50
N VAL A 133 10.62 2.67 10.34
CA VAL A 133 12.06 2.52 10.14
C VAL A 133 12.62 3.80 9.53
N PRO A 134 13.45 4.57 10.24
CA PRO A 134 14.05 5.79 9.69
C PRO A 134 14.86 5.50 8.43
N GLY A 135 14.79 6.42 7.46
CA GLY A 135 15.44 6.25 6.17
C GLY A 135 16.94 5.98 6.22
N ALA A 136 17.62 6.52 7.23
CA ALA A 136 19.07 6.27 7.45
C ALA A 136 19.33 4.80 7.80
N ASP A 137 18.52 4.25 8.70
CA ASP A 137 18.63 2.84 9.13
C ASP A 137 18.25 1.89 8.02
N TYR A 138 17.40 2.33 7.11
CA TYR A 138 16.95 1.52 5.99
C TYR A 138 18.06 1.30 4.94
N ARG A 139 18.88 2.32 4.69
CA ARG A 139 20.05 2.14 3.80
C ARG A 139 20.97 1.06 4.34
N ASP A 140 21.21 1.06 5.65
CA ASP A 140 22.00 0.04 6.31
C ASP A 140 21.31 -1.33 6.26
N PHE A 141 19.99 -1.36 6.42
CA PHE A 141 19.20 -2.58 6.30
C PHE A 141 19.32 -3.17 4.89
N LEU A 142 19.15 -2.35 3.84
CA LEU A 142 19.29 -2.80 2.46
C LEU A 142 20.69 -3.36 2.16
N LEU A 143 21.72 -2.73 2.71
CA LEU A 143 23.10 -3.18 2.51
C LEU A 143 23.39 -4.51 3.22
N ARG A 144 22.71 -4.79 4.33
CA ARG A 144 22.84 -6.06 5.07
C ARG A 144 22.08 -7.20 4.42
N GLU A 145 20.92 -6.91 3.82
CA GLU A 145 20.03 -7.90 3.22
C GLU A 145 20.27 -8.09 1.73
N ALA A 146 21.07 -7.22 1.11
CA ALA A 146 21.38 -7.36 -0.31
C ALA A 146 22.20 -8.65 -0.53
N PRO A 147 21.80 -9.49 -1.51
CA PRO A 147 22.59 -10.67 -1.82
C PRO A 147 24.01 -10.24 -2.21
N ARG A 148 24.98 -10.79 -1.53
CA ARG A 148 26.37 -10.55 -1.85
C ARG A 148 26.66 -11.16 -3.24
N ARG A 149 27.01 -10.30 -4.17
CA ARG A 149 27.48 -10.73 -5.48
C ARG A 149 28.88 -11.31 -5.36
#